data_f32856feaa8798214f4b8d940952d0ec
#
_entry.id   f32856feaa8798214f4b8d940952d0ec
#
_cell.length_a   1.000
_cell.length_b   1.000
_cell.length_c   1.000
_cell.angle_alpha   90.00
_cell.angle_beta   90.00
_cell.angle_gamma   90.00
#
_symmetry.space_group_name_H-M   'P 1'
#
loop_
_entity.id
_entity.type
_entity.pdbx_description
1 polymer ?
#
loop_
_entity_poly.entity_id
_entity_poly.type
_entity_poly.pdbx_seq_one_letter_code
_entity_poly.pdbx_strand_id
1 'polypeptide(L)'
;MFPILDLSAHADAYTRGGAHGKSARSQIAHSLATYARLFATCGIAWAEAARRSQRYLPLIEALDPALVAELRGIADGSGQPFEAILALNCRTEILPSSYLDTAAPDLADSARAAQAANRAAGWQDWSECTAMCVAPPVSADGQTWLAQNWDWIGRQRTALVILKTFDRAGRRITTLTEAGMLAKIGMNDAGFALGLNIVRSTTDGERPGVPVHALLRHLLSCATLAEVRERLKAVAHLGFGSASNIPCADAAGEIACFEVAPAGWAELAPREGTVVHTNHFVCEALLPQQAPIATAMSSESRLTTAASHAARPRIGLPELQAFLRDESDGYLSICRSPNPHWPLESRMESVAGVIINTHTRQMWIAPDVPSRVAFSELR
;
A
#
# COMPACT_ATOMS: atom_id res chain seq x y z
N MET A 1 -6.79 16.61 8.66
CA MET A 1 -7.46 15.45 8.02
C MET A 1 -7.26 15.56 6.52
N PHE A 2 -7.05 14.44 5.83
CA PHE A 2 -6.97 14.40 4.36
C PHE A 2 -8.31 14.75 3.70
N PRO A 3 -8.32 15.26 2.45
CA PRO A 3 -9.56 15.50 1.71
C PRO A 3 -10.38 14.20 1.59
N ILE A 4 -11.68 14.30 1.84
CA ILE A 4 -12.63 13.20 1.67
C ILE A 4 -13.32 13.38 0.31
N LEU A 5 -13.20 12.39 -0.56
CA LEU A 5 -13.89 12.31 -1.82
C LEU A 5 -15.04 11.31 -1.67
N ASP A 6 -16.24 11.83 -1.44
CA ASP A 6 -17.44 11.00 -1.38
C ASP A 6 -17.99 10.79 -2.79
N LEU A 7 -17.79 9.60 -3.31
CA LEU A 7 -18.19 9.20 -4.66
C LEU A 7 -19.54 8.44 -4.66
N SER A 8 -20.22 8.40 -3.51
CA SER A 8 -21.43 7.60 -3.30
C SER A 8 -22.64 8.04 -4.11
N ALA A 9 -22.64 9.29 -4.61
CA ALA A 9 -23.69 9.80 -5.48
C ALA A 9 -23.65 9.25 -6.93
N HIS A 10 -22.58 8.54 -7.31
CA HIS A 10 -22.33 8.09 -8.68
C HIS A 10 -22.54 6.59 -8.82
N ALA A 11 -23.50 6.17 -9.67
CA ALA A 11 -23.98 4.79 -9.73
C ALA A 11 -22.97 3.82 -10.36
N ASP A 12 -22.31 4.22 -11.44
CA ASP A 12 -21.36 3.36 -12.17
C ASP A 12 -19.90 3.71 -11.91
N ALA A 13 -19.00 2.79 -12.22
CA ALA A 13 -17.58 2.93 -11.96
C ALA A 13 -16.92 4.08 -12.74
N TYR A 14 -17.32 4.30 -13.99
CA TYR A 14 -16.76 5.36 -14.82
C TYR A 14 -17.14 6.75 -14.27
N THR A 15 -18.40 6.97 -13.91
CA THR A 15 -18.84 8.25 -13.34
C THR A 15 -18.21 8.50 -11.95
N ARG A 16 -18.02 7.46 -11.13
CA ARG A 16 -17.25 7.57 -9.88
C ARG A 16 -15.80 7.99 -10.15
N GLY A 17 -15.15 7.33 -11.10
CA GLY A 17 -13.81 7.71 -11.55
C GLY A 17 -13.75 9.16 -12.04
N GLY A 18 -14.72 9.60 -12.83
CA GLY A 18 -14.83 10.98 -13.31
C GLY A 18 -14.95 12.00 -12.18
N ALA A 19 -15.76 11.70 -11.18
CA ALA A 19 -15.88 12.54 -9.98
C ALA A 19 -14.58 12.58 -9.16
N HIS A 20 -13.91 11.43 -8.98
CA HIS A 20 -12.58 11.34 -8.35
C HIS A 20 -11.56 12.23 -9.10
N GLY A 21 -11.42 12.02 -10.41
CA GLY A 21 -10.49 12.76 -11.25
C GLY A 21 -10.72 14.27 -11.20
N LYS A 22 -12.00 14.70 -11.30
CA LYS A 22 -12.37 16.10 -11.24
C LYS A 22 -12.07 16.74 -9.88
N SER A 23 -12.43 16.06 -8.80
CA SER A 23 -12.29 16.60 -7.43
C SER A 23 -10.85 16.63 -6.94
N ALA A 24 -9.99 15.72 -7.43
CA ALA A 24 -8.59 15.59 -7.01
C ALA A 24 -7.59 15.96 -8.13
N ARG A 25 -7.97 16.77 -9.10
CA ARG A 25 -7.13 17.09 -10.28
C ARG A 25 -5.73 17.58 -9.91
N SER A 26 -5.63 18.48 -8.95
CA SER A 26 -4.34 19.03 -8.50
C SER A 26 -3.48 17.98 -7.79
N GLN A 27 -4.08 17.13 -6.97
CA GLN A 27 -3.38 16.06 -6.27
C GLN A 27 -2.91 14.98 -7.24
N ILE A 28 -3.72 14.63 -8.26
CA ILE A 28 -3.33 13.71 -9.32
C ILE A 28 -2.15 14.27 -10.11
N ALA A 29 -2.19 15.54 -10.50
CA ALA A 29 -1.08 16.19 -11.19
C ALA A 29 0.20 16.18 -10.33
N HIS A 30 0.06 16.40 -9.01
CA HIS A 30 1.18 16.30 -8.07
C HIS A 30 1.75 14.88 -8.01
N SER A 31 0.91 13.85 -7.91
CA SER A 31 1.32 12.44 -7.93
C SER A 31 2.09 12.12 -9.22
N LEU A 32 1.55 12.49 -10.38
CA LEU A 32 2.20 12.27 -11.66
C LEU A 32 3.60 12.91 -11.72
N ALA A 33 3.72 14.17 -11.30
CA ALA A 33 5.00 14.86 -11.24
C ALA A 33 5.99 14.21 -10.28
N THR A 34 5.51 13.70 -9.13
CA THR A 34 6.34 12.99 -8.15
C THR A 34 6.85 11.68 -8.72
N TYR A 35 5.96 10.87 -9.30
CA TYR A 35 6.37 9.56 -9.86
C TYR A 35 7.19 9.68 -11.14
N ALA A 36 6.96 10.70 -11.95
CA ALA A 36 7.85 10.96 -13.10
C ALA A 36 9.30 11.20 -12.65
N ARG A 37 9.50 11.95 -11.57
CA ARG A 37 10.84 12.14 -10.98
C ARG A 37 11.39 10.85 -10.39
N LEU A 38 10.55 10.11 -9.67
CA LEU A 38 10.93 8.84 -9.07
C LEU A 38 11.38 7.83 -10.12
N PHE A 39 10.62 7.64 -11.19
CA PHE A 39 10.99 6.75 -12.28
C PHE A 39 12.28 7.21 -12.95
N ALA A 40 12.46 8.52 -13.13
CA ALA A 40 13.70 9.06 -13.70
C ALA A 40 14.94 8.71 -12.86
N THR A 41 14.83 8.70 -11.52
CA THR A 41 15.93 8.27 -10.64
C THR A 41 16.24 6.77 -10.77
N CYS A 42 15.28 5.98 -11.25
CA CYS A 42 15.46 4.57 -11.58
C CYS A 42 15.87 4.35 -13.05
N GLY A 43 16.19 5.41 -13.79
CA GLY A 43 16.54 5.33 -15.22
C GLY A 43 15.34 5.05 -16.13
N ILE A 44 14.10 5.22 -15.63
CA ILE A 44 12.87 4.97 -16.39
C ILE A 44 12.25 6.31 -16.76
N ALA A 45 12.24 6.65 -18.07
CA ALA A 45 11.52 7.81 -18.56
C ALA A 45 10.00 7.63 -18.34
N TRP A 46 9.28 8.74 -18.10
CA TRP A 46 7.83 8.68 -17.87
C TRP A 46 7.06 8.00 -19.01
N ALA A 47 7.45 8.30 -20.27
CA ALA A 47 6.84 7.66 -21.44
C ALA A 47 7.05 6.13 -21.43
N GLU A 48 8.18 5.66 -20.94
CA GLU A 48 8.47 4.24 -20.79
C GLU A 48 7.66 3.63 -19.64
N ALA A 49 7.50 4.33 -18.51
CA ALA A 49 6.62 3.89 -17.44
C ALA A 49 5.17 3.76 -17.92
N ALA A 50 4.66 4.75 -18.67
CA ALA A 50 3.34 4.71 -19.28
C ALA A 50 3.19 3.54 -20.27
N ARG A 51 4.22 3.28 -21.09
CA ARG A 51 4.24 2.12 -22.02
C ARG A 51 4.24 0.79 -21.26
N ARG A 52 5.05 0.66 -20.20
CA ARG A 52 5.09 -0.56 -19.37
C ARG A 52 3.77 -0.84 -18.69
N SER A 53 3.04 0.19 -18.27
CA SER A 53 1.75 0.04 -17.59
C SER A 53 0.71 -0.68 -18.46
N GLN A 54 0.77 -0.56 -19.78
CA GLN A 54 -0.16 -1.22 -20.72
C GLN A 54 -0.15 -2.75 -20.61
N ARG A 55 0.95 -3.35 -20.16
CA ARG A 55 1.07 -4.80 -19.95
C ARG A 55 0.12 -5.32 -18.87
N TYR A 56 -0.30 -4.45 -17.95
CA TYR A 56 -1.14 -4.77 -16.81
C TYR A 56 -2.63 -4.57 -17.09
N LEU A 57 -2.98 -3.79 -18.12
CA LEU A 57 -4.39 -3.49 -18.45
C LEU A 57 -5.25 -4.75 -18.66
N PRO A 58 -4.82 -5.76 -19.44
CA PRO A 58 -5.61 -6.99 -19.62
C PRO A 58 -5.83 -7.76 -18.32
N LEU A 59 -4.88 -7.66 -17.36
CA LEU A 59 -4.96 -8.35 -16.08
C LEU A 59 -5.92 -7.64 -15.11
N ILE A 60 -5.96 -6.30 -15.14
CA ILE A 60 -6.97 -5.53 -14.39
C ILE A 60 -8.36 -5.78 -14.97
N GLU A 61 -8.47 -5.86 -16.29
CA GLU A 61 -9.74 -6.14 -16.97
C GLU A 61 -10.25 -7.57 -16.66
N ALA A 62 -9.35 -8.55 -16.66
CA ALA A 62 -9.67 -9.94 -16.27
C ALA A 62 -10.04 -10.06 -14.79
N LEU A 63 -9.40 -9.25 -13.92
CA LEU A 63 -9.71 -9.20 -12.50
C LEU A 63 -11.11 -8.60 -12.25
N ASP A 64 -11.37 -7.41 -12.78
CA ASP A 64 -12.64 -6.71 -12.71
C ASP A 64 -12.71 -5.57 -13.75
N PRO A 65 -13.53 -5.70 -14.82
CA PRO A 65 -13.67 -4.66 -15.83
C PRO A 65 -14.16 -3.30 -15.29
N ALA A 66 -14.86 -3.29 -14.14
CA ALA A 66 -15.31 -2.04 -13.51
C ALA A 66 -14.13 -1.19 -13.03
N LEU A 67 -13.00 -1.80 -12.65
CA LEU A 67 -11.80 -1.07 -12.27
C LEU A 67 -11.19 -0.33 -13.46
N VAL A 68 -11.19 -0.93 -14.65
CA VAL A 68 -10.75 -0.27 -15.88
C VAL A 68 -11.66 0.92 -16.23
N ALA A 69 -12.97 0.75 -16.08
CA ALA A 69 -13.94 1.84 -16.27
C ALA A 69 -13.69 2.99 -15.28
N GLU A 70 -13.45 2.69 -14.00
CA GLU A 70 -13.11 3.68 -12.97
C GLU A 70 -11.81 4.44 -13.32
N LEU A 71 -10.75 3.72 -13.74
CA LEU A 71 -9.48 4.34 -14.17
C LEU A 71 -9.65 5.26 -15.39
N ARG A 72 -10.48 4.87 -16.37
CA ARG A 72 -10.83 5.75 -17.52
C ARG A 72 -11.56 6.99 -17.06
N GLY A 73 -12.52 6.84 -16.16
CA GLY A 73 -13.23 7.98 -15.56
C GLY A 73 -12.26 8.92 -14.83
N ILE A 74 -11.29 8.40 -14.05
CA ILE A 74 -10.28 9.21 -13.37
C ILE A 74 -9.45 10.01 -14.39
N ALA A 75 -9.06 9.39 -15.50
CA ALA A 75 -8.30 10.03 -16.56
C ALA A 75 -9.08 11.22 -17.15
N ASP A 76 -10.32 10.98 -17.59
CA ASP A 76 -11.16 11.99 -18.20
C ASP A 76 -11.51 13.12 -17.22
N GLY A 77 -11.88 12.79 -15.98
CA GLY A 77 -12.22 13.75 -14.94
C GLY A 77 -11.04 14.64 -14.54
N SER A 78 -9.83 14.08 -14.49
CA SER A 78 -8.61 14.83 -14.18
C SER A 78 -8.02 15.56 -15.38
N GLY A 79 -8.42 15.21 -16.62
CA GLY A 79 -7.81 15.70 -17.85
C GLY A 79 -6.41 15.16 -18.09
N GLN A 80 -6.11 13.95 -17.57
CA GLN A 80 -4.83 13.28 -17.75
C GLN A 80 -4.95 12.15 -18.78
N PRO A 81 -3.89 11.80 -19.50
CA PRO A 81 -3.89 10.61 -20.34
C PRO A 81 -4.20 9.35 -19.54
N PHE A 82 -4.98 8.42 -20.11
CA PHE A 82 -5.32 7.17 -19.46
C PHE A 82 -4.08 6.37 -19.03
N GLU A 83 -3.06 6.35 -19.87
CA GLU A 83 -1.78 5.67 -19.62
C GLU A 83 -1.06 6.24 -18.39
N ALA A 84 -1.23 7.52 -18.11
CA ALA A 84 -0.66 8.16 -16.93
C ALA A 84 -1.36 7.69 -15.64
N ILE A 85 -2.69 7.60 -15.66
CA ILE A 85 -3.46 7.06 -14.53
C ILE A 85 -3.19 5.57 -14.34
N LEU A 86 -3.08 4.82 -15.43
CA LEU A 86 -2.72 3.40 -15.38
C LEU A 86 -1.31 3.21 -14.77
N ALA A 87 -0.32 4.02 -15.19
CA ALA A 87 1.03 3.99 -14.64
C ALA A 87 1.08 4.30 -13.13
N LEU A 88 0.24 5.21 -12.63
CA LEU A 88 0.10 5.43 -11.19
C LEU A 88 -0.36 4.16 -10.45
N ASN A 89 -1.34 3.46 -11.00
CA ASN A 89 -1.92 2.26 -10.40
C ASN A 89 -1.03 1.01 -10.55
N CYS A 90 -0.07 1.04 -11.46
CA CYS A 90 0.94 -0.01 -11.69
C CYS A 90 2.35 0.42 -11.23
N ARG A 91 2.47 1.50 -10.45
CA ARG A 91 3.78 2.07 -10.11
C ARG A 91 4.70 1.10 -9.38
N THR A 92 4.13 0.27 -8.52
CA THR A 92 4.87 -0.73 -7.73
C THR A 92 5.49 -1.79 -8.63
N GLU A 93 4.76 -2.21 -9.65
CA GLU A 93 5.14 -3.21 -10.64
C GLU A 93 6.12 -2.67 -11.69
N ILE A 94 6.11 -1.36 -11.93
CA ILE A 94 7.01 -0.68 -12.88
C ILE A 94 8.34 -0.33 -12.21
N LEU A 95 8.31 0.02 -10.92
CA LEU A 95 9.52 0.29 -10.14
C LEU A 95 10.30 -1.02 -9.98
N PRO A 96 11.55 -1.09 -10.44
CA PRO A 96 12.31 -2.33 -10.38
C PRO A 96 12.57 -2.74 -8.93
N SER A 97 12.45 -4.04 -8.66
CA SER A 97 12.83 -4.66 -7.38
C SER A 97 14.34 -4.68 -7.18
N SER A 98 15.06 -4.88 -8.28
CA SER A 98 16.48 -4.61 -8.41
C SER A 98 16.66 -3.56 -9.50
N TYR A 99 17.48 -2.56 -9.26
CA TYR A 99 17.82 -1.52 -10.24
C TYR A 99 18.62 -2.03 -11.44
N LEU A 100 18.63 -3.31 -11.67
CA LEU A 100 19.40 -4.00 -12.69
C LEU A 100 18.43 -4.71 -13.64
N ASP A 101 17.72 -3.94 -14.45
CA ASP A 101 17.17 -4.50 -15.67
C ASP A 101 18.32 -4.73 -16.64
N THR A 102 18.82 -5.96 -16.67
CA THR A 102 19.95 -6.39 -17.51
C THR A 102 19.61 -6.41 -19.00
N ALA A 103 18.40 -6.06 -19.39
CA ALA A 103 17.92 -6.10 -20.76
C ALA A 103 18.45 -4.98 -21.66
N ALA A 104 19.15 -3.98 -21.08
CA ALA A 104 19.83 -2.93 -21.83
C ALA A 104 21.18 -2.61 -21.17
N PRO A 105 22.31 -3.11 -21.68
CA PRO A 105 23.64 -2.90 -21.09
C PRO A 105 23.99 -1.44 -20.89
N ASP A 106 23.62 -0.58 -21.82
CA ASP A 106 23.91 0.86 -21.77
C ASP A 106 23.07 1.63 -20.75
N LEU A 107 21.86 1.12 -20.45
CA LEU A 107 21.00 1.63 -19.37
C LEU A 107 21.43 1.07 -18.02
N ALA A 108 22.02 -0.12 -17.97
CA ALA A 108 22.51 -0.74 -16.75
C ALA A 108 23.66 0.04 -16.11
N ASP A 109 24.56 0.61 -16.89
CA ASP A 109 25.70 1.38 -16.35
C ASP A 109 25.28 2.77 -15.87
N SER A 110 24.39 3.44 -16.58
CA SER A 110 23.79 4.71 -16.11
C SER A 110 22.89 4.50 -14.89
N ALA A 111 22.14 3.39 -14.83
CA ALA A 111 21.35 3.01 -13.67
C ALA A 111 22.23 2.64 -12.47
N ARG A 112 23.35 1.92 -12.69
CA ARG A 112 24.34 1.62 -11.63
C ARG A 112 25.03 2.87 -11.09
N ALA A 113 25.39 3.80 -11.96
CA ALA A 113 25.96 5.08 -11.57
C ALA A 113 24.96 5.93 -10.80
N ALA A 114 23.70 6.01 -11.25
CA ALA A 114 22.61 6.67 -10.54
C ALA A 114 22.33 6.01 -9.20
N GLN A 115 22.35 4.67 -9.11
CA GLN A 115 22.19 3.91 -7.88
C GLN A 115 23.33 4.15 -6.90
N ALA A 116 24.58 4.16 -7.38
CA ALA A 116 25.73 4.48 -6.54
C ALA A 116 25.68 5.92 -6.02
N ALA A 117 25.28 6.87 -6.87
CA ALA A 117 25.07 8.26 -6.49
C ALA A 117 23.90 8.39 -5.47
N ASN A 118 22.81 7.65 -5.67
CA ASN A 118 21.66 7.64 -4.77
C ASN A 118 22.01 7.04 -3.42
N ARG A 119 22.79 5.93 -3.37
CA ARG A 119 23.31 5.37 -2.11
C ARG A 119 24.24 6.35 -1.39
N ALA A 120 25.14 7.00 -2.12
CA ALA A 120 26.03 8.04 -1.58
C ALA A 120 25.24 9.26 -1.07
N ALA A 121 24.07 9.56 -1.67
CA ALA A 121 23.15 10.61 -1.26
C ALA A 121 22.16 10.17 -0.17
N GLY A 122 22.27 8.93 0.35
CA GLY A 122 21.37 8.41 1.40
C GLY A 122 20.00 7.99 0.89
N TRP A 123 19.86 7.76 -0.42
CA TRP A 123 18.63 7.20 -1.00
C TRP A 123 18.57 5.71 -0.67
N GLN A 124 17.75 5.38 0.30
CA GLN A 124 17.53 3.99 0.68
C GLN A 124 16.04 3.71 0.71
N ASP A 125 15.70 2.60 0.07
CA ASP A 125 14.44 1.88 0.07
C ASP A 125 13.12 2.65 -0.02
N TRP A 126 12.34 2.29 -1.05
CA TRP A 126 11.06 2.87 -1.42
C TRP A 126 9.85 2.19 -0.72
N SER A 127 10.09 1.34 0.27
CA SER A 127 9.01 0.58 0.88
C SER A 127 9.24 0.41 2.38
N GLU A 128 8.59 1.26 3.15
CA GLU A 128 8.63 1.17 4.60
C GLU A 128 7.25 1.42 5.18
N CYS A 129 6.63 0.35 5.64
CA CYS A 129 5.36 0.35 6.36
C CYS A 129 5.47 -0.63 7.50
N THR A 130 4.67 -0.45 8.54
CA THR A 130 4.55 -1.40 9.64
C THR A 130 3.08 -1.56 9.97
N ALA A 131 2.62 -2.80 10.11
CA ALA A 131 1.24 -3.11 10.43
C ALA A 131 1.12 -4.11 11.57
N MET A 132 0.03 -4.00 12.32
CA MET A 132 -0.41 -4.93 13.35
C MET A 132 -1.90 -5.16 13.21
N CYS A 133 -2.32 -6.44 13.22
CA CYS A 133 -3.70 -6.80 13.46
C CYS A 133 -3.84 -7.45 14.83
N VAL A 134 -4.98 -7.21 15.48
CA VAL A 134 -5.27 -7.67 16.85
C VAL A 134 -6.68 -8.27 16.88
N ALA A 135 -6.80 -9.44 17.49
CA ALA A 135 -8.06 -10.15 17.65
C ALA A 135 -8.25 -10.63 19.12
N PRO A 136 -9.43 -11.07 19.52
CA PRO A 136 -9.60 -11.77 20.80
C PRO A 136 -8.67 -13.01 20.89
N PRO A 137 -8.15 -13.35 22.08
CA PRO A 137 -8.47 -12.77 23.39
C PRO A 137 -7.61 -11.58 23.81
N VAL A 138 -6.57 -11.19 23.05
CA VAL A 138 -5.62 -10.14 23.43
C VAL A 138 -6.20 -8.72 23.22
N SER A 139 -7.21 -8.59 22.39
CA SER A 139 -7.92 -7.32 22.20
C SER A 139 -8.56 -6.84 23.51
N ALA A 140 -8.36 -5.58 23.85
CA ALA A 140 -8.79 -4.99 25.13
C ALA A 140 -10.32 -4.93 25.28
N ASP A 141 -11.04 -4.86 24.19
CA ASP A 141 -12.49 -4.72 24.08
C ASP A 141 -13.19 -5.93 23.43
N GLY A 142 -12.42 -6.98 23.11
CA GLY A 142 -12.93 -8.17 22.42
C GLY A 142 -13.25 -7.95 20.94
N GLN A 143 -12.83 -6.82 20.36
CA GLN A 143 -13.05 -6.48 18.95
C GLN A 143 -11.80 -6.72 18.13
N THR A 144 -11.94 -6.71 16.80
CA THR A 144 -10.81 -6.93 15.89
C THR A 144 -10.34 -5.61 15.30
N TRP A 145 -9.03 -5.44 15.28
CA TRP A 145 -8.37 -4.20 14.89
C TRP A 145 -7.29 -4.41 13.83
N LEU A 146 -7.11 -3.40 12.99
CA LEU A 146 -5.96 -3.26 12.10
C LEU A 146 -5.33 -1.88 12.34
N ALA A 147 -4.00 -1.83 12.53
CA ALA A 147 -3.24 -0.59 12.64
C ALA A 147 -2.06 -0.62 11.69
N GLN A 148 -1.80 0.49 10.99
CA GLN A 148 -0.70 0.61 10.04
C GLN A 148 -0.15 2.03 9.96
N ASN A 149 1.19 2.16 9.96
CA ASN A 149 1.87 3.34 9.44
C ASN A 149 2.14 3.15 7.94
N TRP A 150 1.80 4.16 7.18
CA TRP A 150 2.19 4.27 5.78
C TRP A 150 3.41 5.18 5.68
N ASP A 151 4.56 4.57 5.42
CA ASP A 151 5.79 5.30 5.21
C ASP A 151 6.03 5.48 3.72
N TRP A 152 6.32 6.71 3.31
CA TRP A 152 6.54 7.06 1.91
C TRP A 152 7.30 8.38 1.78
N ILE A 153 7.56 8.81 0.54
CA ILE A 153 8.14 10.11 0.26
C ILE A 153 7.23 11.20 0.84
N GLY A 154 7.75 12.02 1.76
CA GLY A 154 6.96 13.00 2.52
C GLY A 154 6.19 13.99 1.65
N ARG A 155 6.76 14.40 0.51
CA ARG A 155 6.06 15.27 -0.44
C ARG A 155 4.75 14.67 -0.98
N GLN A 156 4.61 13.33 -1.01
CA GLN A 156 3.40 12.67 -1.50
C GLN A 156 2.21 12.79 -0.54
N ARG A 157 2.43 13.21 0.70
CA ARG A 157 1.36 13.46 1.68
C ARG A 157 0.29 14.41 1.15
N THR A 158 0.65 15.41 0.37
CA THR A 158 -0.31 16.38 -0.20
C THR A 158 -1.22 15.79 -1.26
N ALA A 159 -0.89 14.61 -1.77
CA ALA A 159 -1.72 13.88 -2.74
C ALA A 159 -2.60 12.80 -2.08
N LEU A 160 -2.52 12.61 -0.76
CA LEU A 160 -3.35 11.63 -0.08
C LEU A 160 -4.80 12.09 0.01
N VAL A 161 -5.72 11.16 -0.23
CA VAL A 161 -7.16 11.37 -0.16
C VAL A 161 -7.84 10.18 0.50
N ILE A 162 -9.00 10.42 1.07
CA ILE A 162 -9.90 9.38 1.58
C ILE A 162 -11.02 9.22 0.55
N LEU A 163 -11.13 8.04 -0.03
CA LEU A 163 -12.21 7.72 -0.96
C LEU A 163 -13.33 7.01 -0.19
N LYS A 164 -14.57 7.50 -0.34
CA LYS A 164 -15.80 6.78 0.00
C LYS A 164 -16.47 6.37 -1.31
N THR A 165 -16.53 5.06 -1.58
CA THR A 165 -16.94 4.51 -2.87
C THR A 165 -17.69 3.18 -2.67
N PHE A 166 -18.03 2.48 -3.76
CA PHE A 166 -18.71 1.19 -3.75
C PHE A 166 -18.00 0.15 -4.60
N ASP A 167 -18.24 -1.11 -4.30
CA ASP A 167 -17.99 -2.22 -5.21
C ASP A 167 -19.20 -2.45 -6.16
N ARG A 168 -19.10 -3.47 -7.01
CA ARG A 168 -20.18 -3.84 -7.95
C ARG A 168 -21.44 -4.35 -7.25
N ALA A 169 -21.32 -4.87 -6.04
CA ALA A 169 -22.45 -5.38 -5.24
C ALA A 169 -23.10 -4.29 -4.39
N GLY A 170 -22.60 -3.05 -4.43
CA GLY A 170 -23.10 -1.93 -3.65
C GLY A 170 -22.51 -1.86 -2.23
N ARG A 171 -21.47 -2.65 -1.91
CA ARG A 171 -20.77 -2.60 -0.62
C ARG A 171 -19.98 -1.32 -0.53
N ARG A 172 -20.19 -0.55 0.52
CA ARG A 172 -19.46 0.71 0.73
C ARG A 172 -18.02 0.43 1.16
N ILE A 173 -17.10 1.14 0.52
CA ILE A 173 -15.66 1.06 0.77
C ILE A 173 -15.17 2.44 1.18
N THR A 174 -14.38 2.49 2.26
CA THR A 174 -13.63 3.68 2.69
C THR A 174 -12.14 3.33 2.64
N THR A 175 -11.35 4.05 1.86
CA THR A 175 -9.91 3.79 1.73
C THR A 175 -9.09 5.08 1.71
N LEU A 176 -8.01 5.10 2.49
CA LEU A 176 -6.95 6.09 2.37
C LEU A 176 -6.03 5.64 1.25
N THR A 177 -5.83 6.50 0.24
CA THR A 177 -4.98 6.23 -0.91
C THR A 177 -4.37 7.51 -1.47
N GLU A 178 -3.55 7.40 -2.50
CA GLU A 178 -3.12 8.56 -3.29
C GLU A 178 -4.19 8.90 -4.33
N ALA A 179 -4.39 10.19 -4.58
CA ALA A 179 -5.31 10.65 -5.62
C ALA A 179 -4.94 10.06 -6.99
N GLY A 180 -5.92 9.51 -7.69
CA GLY A 180 -5.73 8.80 -8.96
C GLY A 180 -5.51 7.30 -8.81
N MET A 181 -5.37 6.77 -7.59
CA MET A 181 -5.24 5.33 -7.33
C MET A 181 -6.53 4.72 -6.81
N LEU A 182 -6.70 3.42 -7.05
CA LEU A 182 -7.92 2.67 -6.72
C LEU A 182 -8.10 2.42 -5.22
N ALA A 183 -7.05 1.99 -4.52
CA ALA A 183 -7.08 1.71 -3.08
C ALA A 183 -5.68 1.51 -2.51
N LYS A 184 -5.57 1.63 -1.16
CA LYS A 184 -4.38 1.19 -0.42
C LYS A 184 -4.71 0.66 0.98
N ILE A 185 -5.10 1.49 1.94
CA ILE A 185 -5.47 1.08 3.30
C ILE A 185 -6.94 1.40 3.49
N GLY A 186 -7.74 0.43 3.87
CA GLY A 186 -9.16 0.70 3.97
C GLY A 186 -9.99 -0.39 4.61
N MET A 187 -11.28 -0.12 4.67
CA MET A 187 -12.31 -1.03 5.16
C MET A 187 -13.57 -0.92 4.32
N ASN A 188 -14.47 -1.87 4.51
CA ASN A 188 -15.82 -1.82 3.96
C ASN A 188 -16.90 -1.90 5.05
N ASP A 189 -18.17 -1.74 4.65
CA ASP A 189 -19.31 -1.75 5.56
C ASP A 189 -19.72 -3.15 6.07
N ALA A 190 -19.13 -4.23 5.57
CA ALA A 190 -19.23 -5.55 6.19
C ALA A 190 -18.30 -5.70 7.40
N GLY A 191 -17.37 -4.77 7.62
CA GLY A 191 -16.37 -4.84 8.68
C GLY A 191 -15.12 -5.63 8.30
N PHE A 192 -14.80 -5.70 7.02
CA PHE A 192 -13.51 -6.19 6.55
C PHE A 192 -12.56 -5.01 6.34
N ALA A 193 -11.32 -5.15 6.80
CA ALA A 193 -10.26 -4.17 6.68
C ALA A 193 -8.98 -4.80 6.12
N LEU A 194 -8.24 -4.02 5.33
CA LEU A 194 -6.92 -4.40 4.84
C LEU A 194 -5.95 -3.21 4.81
N GLY A 195 -4.67 -3.55 4.81
CA GLY A 195 -3.55 -2.63 4.61
C GLY A 195 -2.59 -3.13 3.54
N LEU A 196 -1.47 -2.45 3.40
CA LEU A 196 -0.42 -2.79 2.44
C LEU A 196 0.96 -2.47 3.00
N ASN A 197 1.81 -3.47 3.13
CA ASN A 197 3.26 -3.30 3.26
C ASN A 197 3.92 -3.80 1.96
N ILE A 198 4.66 -2.94 1.28
CA ILE A 198 5.40 -3.36 0.08
C ILE A 198 6.54 -4.28 0.52
N VAL A 199 6.66 -5.42 -0.12
CA VAL A 199 7.78 -6.34 -0.06
C VAL A 199 8.47 -6.33 -1.42
N ARG A 200 9.67 -6.83 -1.53
CA ARG A 200 10.39 -6.94 -2.80
C ARG A 200 10.81 -8.38 -3.04
N SER A 201 10.52 -8.84 -4.25
CA SER A 201 10.91 -10.16 -4.73
C SER A 201 11.98 -10.03 -5.82
N THR A 202 12.84 -11.03 -5.94
CA THR A 202 13.83 -11.12 -7.03
C THR A 202 13.18 -11.21 -8.41
N THR A 203 11.89 -11.59 -8.47
CA THR A 203 11.15 -11.81 -9.70
C THR A 203 10.11 -10.73 -10.00
N ASP A 204 10.06 -9.65 -9.19
CA ASP A 204 9.16 -8.51 -9.44
C ASP A 204 9.43 -7.91 -10.83
N GLY A 205 8.38 -7.72 -11.62
CA GLY A 205 8.47 -7.12 -12.95
C GLY A 205 8.94 -8.06 -14.08
N GLU A 206 9.38 -9.30 -13.80
CA GLU A 206 9.75 -10.25 -14.85
C GLU A 206 8.56 -10.62 -15.72
N ARG A 207 7.42 -10.88 -15.08
CA ARG A 207 6.15 -11.18 -15.75
C ARG A 207 5.06 -10.23 -15.27
N PRO A 208 4.18 -9.78 -16.17
CA PRO A 208 3.01 -9.04 -15.74
C PRO A 208 2.09 -9.96 -14.91
N GLY A 209 1.57 -9.41 -13.83
CA GLY A 209 0.56 -10.01 -12.95
C GLY A 209 -0.43 -8.94 -12.52
N VAL A 210 -1.42 -9.29 -11.72
CA VAL A 210 -2.39 -8.34 -11.18
C VAL A 210 -1.65 -7.26 -10.37
N PRO A 211 -1.80 -5.96 -10.71
CA PRO A 211 -1.17 -4.88 -9.96
C PRO A 211 -1.73 -4.78 -8.53
N VAL A 212 -0.86 -4.48 -7.56
CA VAL A 212 -1.23 -4.50 -6.14
C VAL A 212 -2.42 -3.58 -5.83
N HIS A 213 -2.48 -2.37 -6.39
CA HIS A 213 -3.58 -1.44 -6.10
C HIS A 213 -4.94 -1.92 -6.66
N ALA A 214 -4.93 -2.63 -7.80
CA ALA A 214 -6.13 -3.30 -8.32
C ALA A 214 -6.52 -4.49 -7.44
N LEU A 215 -5.54 -5.31 -7.00
CA LEU A 215 -5.77 -6.42 -6.07
C LEU A 215 -6.38 -5.93 -4.76
N LEU A 216 -5.83 -4.89 -4.14
CA LEU A 216 -6.36 -4.33 -2.88
C LEU A 216 -7.80 -3.86 -3.04
N ARG A 217 -8.11 -3.15 -4.14
CA ARG A 217 -9.48 -2.71 -4.41
C ARG A 217 -10.44 -3.89 -4.60
N HIS A 218 -9.98 -4.95 -5.28
CA HIS A 218 -10.74 -6.18 -5.45
C HIS A 218 -10.98 -6.90 -4.12
N LEU A 219 -9.96 -6.99 -3.24
CA LEU A 219 -10.07 -7.63 -1.93
C LEU A 219 -10.93 -6.81 -0.95
N LEU A 220 -10.99 -5.48 -1.07
CA LEU A 220 -11.90 -4.64 -0.28
C LEU A 220 -13.38 -4.92 -0.52
N SER A 221 -13.74 -5.76 -1.50
CA SER A 221 -15.10 -6.28 -1.68
C SER A 221 -15.37 -7.57 -0.88
N CYS A 222 -14.40 -8.14 -0.16
CA CYS A 222 -14.61 -9.29 0.72
C CYS A 222 -15.33 -8.88 2.00
N ALA A 223 -16.10 -9.80 2.61
CA ALA A 223 -16.66 -9.61 3.94
C ALA A 223 -15.80 -10.30 5.03
N THR A 224 -15.11 -11.37 4.67
CA THR A 224 -14.37 -12.23 5.59
C THR A 224 -13.01 -12.64 5.02
N LEU A 225 -12.11 -13.10 5.90
CA LEU A 225 -10.83 -13.66 5.48
C LEU A 225 -11.00 -14.96 4.67
N ALA A 226 -12.06 -15.71 4.90
CA ALA A 226 -12.40 -16.86 4.07
C ALA A 226 -12.63 -16.47 2.61
N GLU A 227 -13.35 -15.37 2.36
CA GLU A 227 -13.54 -14.83 1.01
C GLU A 227 -12.21 -14.32 0.41
N VAL A 228 -11.31 -13.74 1.21
CA VAL A 228 -9.98 -13.33 0.75
C VAL A 228 -9.19 -14.53 0.24
N ARG A 229 -9.16 -15.64 0.99
CA ARG A 229 -8.47 -16.87 0.59
C ARG A 229 -9.02 -17.42 -0.73
N GLU A 230 -10.34 -17.44 -0.90
CA GLU A 230 -10.97 -17.90 -2.15
C GLU A 230 -10.66 -16.95 -3.32
N ARG A 231 -10.66 -15.64 -3.10
CA ARG A 231 -10.29 -14.68 -4.17
C ARG A 231 -8.83 -14.78 -4.55
N LEU A 232 -7.91 -14.91 -3.60
CA LEU A 232 -6.49 -15.09 -3.90
C LEU A 232 -6.26 -16.38 -4.70
N LYS A 233 -6.93 -17.48 -4.35
CA LYS A 233 -6.92 -18.72 -5.15
C LYS A 233 -7.47 -18.49 -6.57
N ALA A 234 -8.61 -17.81 -6.68
CA ALA A 234 -9.26 -17.56 -7.96
C ALA A 234 -8.42 -16.71 -8.92
N VAL A 235 -7.65 -15.73 -8.39
CA VAL A 235 -6.82 -14.82 -9.21
C VAL A 235 -5.38 -15.31 -9.41
N ALA A 236 -4.96 -16.35 -8.71
CA ALA A 236 -3.58 -16.85 -8.77
C ALA A 236 -3.13 -17.24 -10.19
N HIS A 237 -4.05 -17.67 -11.06
CA HIS A 237 -3.73 -17.97 -12.45
C HIS A 237 -3.36 -16.74 -13.30
N LEU A 238 -3.76 -15.53 -12.88
CA LEU A 238 -3.36 -14.26 -13.50
C LEU A 238 -1.96 -13.83 -13.07
N GLY A 239 -1.44 -14.42 -11.98
CA GLY A 239 -0.21 -14.02 -11.31
C GLY A 239 -0.38 -12.73 -10.50
N PHE A 240 0.61 -12.41 -9.68
CA PHE A 240 0.71 -11.16 -8.92
C PHE A 240 1.85 -10.32 -9.51
N GLY A 241 1.61 -9.03 -9.70
CA GLY A 241 2.53 -8.16 -10.44
C GLY A 241 3.78 -7.78 -9.65
N SER A 242 3.67 -7.77 -8.32
CA SER A 242 4.77 -7.43 -7.41
C SER A 242 4.59 -8.09 -6.05
N ALA A 243 5.69 -8.17 -5.29
CA ALA A 243 5.64 -8.68 -3.94
C ALA A 243 5.04 -7.65 -2.97
N SER A 244 4.17 -8.12 -2.09
CA SER A 244 3.51 -7.31 -1.08
C SER A 244 3.02 -8.17 0.08
N ASN A 245 2.87 -7.56 1.26
CA ASN A 245 2.12 -8.11 2.37
C ASN A 245 0.81 -7.34 2.54
N ILE A 246 -0.28 -8.05 2.73
CA ILE A 246 -1.61 -7.52 2.91
C ILE A 246 -2.13 -7.96 4.28
N PRO A 247 -1.95 -7.13 5.34
CA PRO A 247 -2.57 -7.38 6.63
C PRO A 247 -4.09 -7.24 6.49
N CYS A 248 -4.83 -8.19 7.03
CA CYS A 248 -6.29 -8.27 6.96
C CYS A 248 -6.90 -8.55 8.33
N ALA A 249 -8.07 -7.97 8.56
CA ALA A 249 -8.90 -8.20 9.75
C ALA A 249 -10.38 -8.15 9.36
N ASP A 250 -11.22 -8.96 10.00
CA ASP A 250 -12.65 -8.93 9.76
C ASP A 250 -13.50 -8.87 11.06
N ALA A 251 -14.77 -8.54 10.91
CA ALA A 251 -15.71 -8.47 12.04
C ALA A 251 -16.09 -9.83 12.60
N ALA A 252 -15.72 -10.95 11.95
CA ALA A 252 -15.90 -12.30 12.50
C ALA A 252 -14.82 -12.65 13.54
N GLY A 253 -13.80 -11.82 13.69
CA GLY A 253 -12.72 -12.03 14.65
C GLY A 253 -11.46 -12.65 14.05
N GLU A 254 -11.41 -12.85 12.73
CA GLU A 254 -10.22 -13.37 12.05
C GLU A 254 -9.25 -12.27 11.70
N ILE A 255 -7.96 -12.58 11.80
CA ILE A 255 -6.83 -11.75 11.34
C ILE A 255 -5.79 -12.62 10.65
N ALA A 256 -5.14 -12.09 9.63
CA ALA A 256 -4.00 -12.72 8.96
C ALA A 256 -3.20 -11.67 8.18
N CYS A 257 -1.98 -12.02 7.80
CA CYS A 257 -1.23 -11.33 6.77
C CYS A 257 -1.11 -12.25 5.55
N PHE A 258 -1.42 -11.74 4.35
CA PHE A 258 -1.22 -12.46 3.10
C PHE A 258 0.00 -11.89 2.39
N GLU A 259 1.05 -12.67 2.30
CA GLU A 259 2.19 -12.36 1.45
C GLU A 259 1.89 -12.81 0.03
N VAL A 260 2.00 -11.91 -0.94
CA VAL A 260 1.85 -12.20 -2.36
C VAL A 260 3.14 -11.88 -3.09
N ALA A 261 3.47 -12.64 -4.11
CA ALA A 261 4.64 -12.45 -4.97
C ALA A 261 4.36 -13.03 -6.37
N PRO A 262 5.14 -12.70 -7.40
CA PRO A 262 4.96 -13.33 -8.72
C PRO A 262 4.97 -14.87 -8.70
N ALA A 263 5.63 -15.48 -7.71
CA ALA A 263 5.67 -16.93 -7.53
C ALA A 263 4.40 -17.53 -6.88
N GLY A 264 3.52 -16.70 -6.31
CA GLY A 264 2.31 -17.15 -5.61
C GLY A 264 2.00 -16.35 -4.36
N TRP A 265 1.30 -16.97 -3.42
CA TRP A 265 0.94 -16.34 -2.16
C TRP A 265 1.04 -17.32 -0.99
N ALA A 266 1.23 -16.75 0.20
CA ALA A 266 1.26 -17.49 1.46
C ALA A 266 0.52 -16.69 2.55
N GLU A 267 0.02 -17.40 3.56
CA GLU A 267 -0.67 -16.81 4.69
C GLU A 267 0.18 -16.92 5.96
N LEU A 268 0.39 -15.78 6.62
CA LEU A 268 0.93 -15.69 7.96
C LEU A 268 -0.23 -15.65 8.96
N ALA A 269 -0.40 -16.75 9.68
CA ALA A 269 -1.43 -16.88 10.71
C ALA A 269 -1.07 -16.06 11.97
N PRO A 270 -2.07 -15.64 12.76
CA PRO A 270 -1.83 -14.95 14.01
C PRO A 270 -1.10 -15.83 15.03
N ARG A 271 -0.31 -15.20 15.89
CA ARG A 271 0.25 -15.78 17.10
C ARG A 271 -0.34 -15.07 18.31
N GLU A 272 -0.89 -15.81 19.24
CA GLU A 272 -1.48 -15.27 20.49
C GLU A 272 -2.43 -14.08 20.26
N GLY A 273 -3.26 -14.16 19.21
CA GLY A 273 -4.25 -13.12 18.89
C GLY A 273 -3.69 -11.87 18.20
N THR A 274 -2.43 -11.89 17.71
CA THR A 274 -1.84 -10.80 16.97
C THR A 274 -1.12 -11.31 15.70
N VAL A 275 -1.02 -10.45 14.70
CA VAL A 275 -0.09 -10.63 13.59
C VAL A 275 0.55 -9.28 13.25
N VAL A 276 1.87 -9.27 13.12
CA VAL A 276 2.65 -8.07 12.77
C VAL A 276 3.45 -8.33 11.50
N HIS A 277 3.64 -7.27 10.71
CA HIS A 277 4.43 -7.37 9.49
C HIS A 277 5.08 -6.03 9.12
N THR A 278 6.19 -6.11 8.41
CA THR A 278 6.94 -4.98 7.87
C THR A 278 7.16 -5.14 6.36
N ASN A 279 8.40 -5.08 5.86
CA ASN A 279 8.69 -5.03 4.42
C ASN A 279 9.63 -6.15 3.93
N HIS A 280 9.58 -7.32 4.53
CA HIS A 280 10.31 -8.52 4.09
C HIS A 280 9.43 -9.75 4.26
N PHE A 281 9.70 -10.82 3.53
CA PHE A 281 8.95 -12.06 3.68
C PHE A 281 9.22 -12.70 5.04
N VAL A 282 8.17 -13.22 5.64
CA VAL A 282 8.19 -13.98 6.90
C VAL A 282 7.73 -15.42 6.65
N CYS A 283 6.88 -15.65 5.65
CA CYS A 283 6.42 -16.98 5.28
C CYS A 283 7.53 -17.79 4.61
N GLU A 284 7.89 -18.94 5.17
CA GLU A 284 8.96 -19.81 4.66
C GLU A 284 8.82 -20.11 3.16
N ALA A 285 7.60 -20.29 2.67
CA ALA A 285 7.32 -20.59 1.28
C ALA A 285 7.79 -19.49 0.29
N LEU A 286 7.89 -18.24 0.75
CA LEU A 286 8.25 -17.10 -0.09
C LEU A 286 9.65 -16.53 0.23
N LEU A 287 10.30 -16.96 1.32
CA LEU A 287 11.66 -16.54 1.65
C LEU A 287 12.66 -16.69 0.49
N PRO A 288 12.63 -17.78 -0.33
CA PRO A 288 13.55 -17.91 -1.47
C PRO A 288 13.37 -16.82 -2.55
N GLN A 289 12.23 -16.12 -2.53
CA GLN A 289 11.93 -15.01 -3.45
C GLN A 289 12.42 -13.67 -2.93
N GLN A 290 12.89 -13.59 -1.68
CA GLN A 290 13.28 -12.33 -1.06
C GLN A 290 14.39 -11.65 -1.87
N ALA A 291 14.12 -10.44 -2.36
CA ALA A 291 15.15 -9.62 -2.99
C ALA A 291 16.25 -9.32 -1.98
N PRO A 292 17.53 -9.24 -2.41
CA PRO A 292 18.62 -8.85 -1.52
C PRO A 292 18.32 -7.47 -0.93
N ILE A 293 18.02 -7.47 0.35
CA ILE A 293 17.60 -6.27 1.06
C ILE A 293 18.86 -5.53 1.53
N ALA A 294 19.51 -4.81 0.63
CA ALA A 294 20.51 -3.81 1.07
C ALA A 294 19.85 -2.67 1.86
N THR A 295 18.55 -2.71 2.02
CA THR A 295 17.70 -1.57 2.37
C THR A 295 16.63 -1.89 3.40
N ALA A 296 16.32 -3.15 3.66
CA ALA A 296 15.46 -3.51 4.78
C ALA A 296 16.21 -3.42 6.13
N MET A 297 17.24 -2.58 6.22
CA MET A 297 17.98 -2.40 7.47
C MET A 297 17.09 -2.10 8.65
N SER A 298 15.93 -1.45 8.43
CA SER A 298 14.93 -1.22 9.48
C SER A 298 13.78 -2.23 9.49
N SER A 299 13.60 -3.04 8.45
CA SER A 299 12.43 -3.92 8.38
C SER A 299 12.45 -5.00 9.46
N GLU A 300 13.58 -5.62 9.70
CA GLU A 300 13.75 -6.64 10.75
C GLU A 300 13.71 -6.02 12.16
N SER A 301 14.39 -4.87 12.37
CA SER A 301 14.34 -4.17 13.67
C SER A 301 12.93 -3.70 13.99
N ARG A 302 12.21 -3.13 13.00
CA ARG A 302 10.81 -2.73 13.16
C ARG A 302 9.89 -3.94 13.44
N LEU A 303 10.14 -5.09 12.81
CA LEU A 303 9.38 -6.31 13.10
C LEU A 303 9.60 -6.76 14.54
N THR A 304 10.84 -6.71 15.04
CA THR A 304 11.17 -7.03 16.43
C THR A 304 10.49 -6.08 17.41
N THR A 305 10.53 -4.77 17.14
CA THR A 305 9.83 -3.75 17.95
C THR A 305 8.31 -3.96 17.89
N ALA A 306 7.74 -4.23 16.71
CA ALA A 306 6.32 -4.52 16.55
C ALA A 306 5.89 -5.77 17.34
N ALA A 307 6.72 -6.83 17.33
CA ALA A 307 6.47 -8.03 18.14
C ALA A 307 6.48 -7.73 19.66
N SER A 308 7.32 -6.79 20.12
CA SER A 308 7.31 -6.35 21.53
C SER A 308 6.03 -5.62 21.90
N HIS A 309 5.47 -4.80 20.99
CA HIS A 309 4.16 -4.19 21.19
C HIS A 309 3.03 -5.22 21.16
N ALA A 310 3.11 -6.22 20.28
CA ALA A 310 2.14 -7.31 20.14
C ALA A 310 2.09 -8.26 21.34
N ALA A 311 3.19 -8.37 22.09
CA ALA A 311 3.27 -9.21 23.31
C ALA A 311 2.55 -8.61 24.54
N ARG A 312 1.93 -7.43 24.41
CA ARG A 312 1.17 -6.81 25.51
C ARG A 312 -0.09 -7.62 25.80
N PRO A 313 -0.46 -7.74 27.09
CA PRO A 313 -1.58 -8.62 27.48
C PRO A 313 -2.95 -8.10 27.06
N ARG A 314 -3.06 -6.80 26.77
CA ARG A 314 -4.29 -6.14 26.32
C ARG A 314 -3.94 -5.02 25.36
N ILE A 315 -4.53 -5.08 24.17
CA ILE A 315 -4.27 -4.11 23.09
C ILE A 315 -5.61 -3.52 22.64
N GLY A 316 -5.76 -2.22 22.80
CA GLY A 316 -6.88 -1.43 22.32
C GLY A 316 -6.41 -0.18 21.58
N LEU A 317 -7.31 0.78 21.37
CA LEU A 317 -6.99 2.00 20.64
C LEU A 317 -5.77 2.77 21.21
N PRO A 318 -5.61 2.93 22.56
CA PRO A 318 -4.43 3.62 23.10
C PRO A 318 -3.11 2.90 22.81
N GLU A 319 -3.08 1.57 22.93
CA GLU A 319 -1.88 0.75 22.67
C GLU A 319 -1.51 0.76 21.18
N LEU A 320 -2.52 0.72 20.28
CA LEU A 320 -2.32 0.85 18.83
C LEU A 320 -1.81 2.25 18.45
N GLN A 321 -2.30 3.30 19.11
CA GLN A 321 -1.75 4.65 18.93
C GLN A 321 -0.30 4.75 19.43
N ALA A 322 0.03 4.13 20.56
CA ALA A 322 1.39 4.07 21.08
C ALA A 322 2.31 3.28 20.15
N PHE A 323 1.84 2.15 19.60
CA PHE A 323 2.56 1.37 18.58
C PHE A 323 2.91 2.21 17.35
N LEU A 324 1.92 2.92 16.79
CA LEU A 324 2.14 3.74 15.59
C LEU A 324 2.94 5.02 15.87
N ARG A 325 3.17 5.40 17.14
CA ARG A 325 4.01 6.53 17.56
C ARG A 325 5.40 6.13 18.02
N ASP A 326 5.77 4.87 17.91
CA ASP A 326 7.06 4.37 18.38
C ASP A 326 8.22 4.95 17.55
N GLU A 327 9.08 5.76 18.19
CA GLU A 327 10.28 6.38 17.63
C GLU A 327 11.56 5.84 18.28
N SER A 328 11.52 4.64 18.88
CA SER A 328 12.62 4.06 19.67
C SER A 328 13.91 3.83 18.90
N ASP A 329 13.84 3.70 17.57
CA ASP A 329 15.00 3.49 16.68
C ASP A 329 15.27 4.71 15.76
N GLY A 330 14.89 5.92 16.18
CA GLY A 330 15.11 7.17 15.47
C GLY A 330 14.47 7.20 14.09
N TYR A 331 15.25 7.50 13.04
CA TYR A 331 14.72 7.58 11.66
C TYR A 331 14.35 6.22 11.04
N LEU A 332 14.65 5.12 11.73
CA LEU A 332 14.39 3.75 11.29
C LEU A 332 13.24 3.10 12.08
N SER A 333 12.55 3.87 12.93
CA SER A 333 11.47 3.41 13.80
C SER A 333 10.19 3.04 13.04
N ILE A 334 9.23 2.46 13.77
CA ILE A 334 7.84 2.24 13.33
C ILE A 334 7.18 3.56 12.94
N CYS A 335 7.34 4.60 13.75
CA CYS A 335 6.99 5.98 13.42
C CYS A 335 8.21 6.66 12.83
N ARG A 336 8.24 6.79 11.54
CA ARG A 336 9.39 7.35 10.83
C ARG A 336 9.28 8.87 10.76
N SER A 337 10.19 9.55 11.45
CA SER A 337 10.42 10.99 11.30
C SER A 337 11.32 11.27 10.08
N PRO A 338 11.08 12.38 9.33
CA PRO A 338 11.91 12.72 8.18
C PRO A 338 13.36 13.01 8.59
N ASN A 339 14.31 12.29 7.99
CA ASN A 339 15.74 12.54 8.24
C ASN A 339 16.18 13.84 7.54
N PRO A 340 16.61 14.88 8.27
CA PRO A 340 16.96 16.18 7.69
C PRO A 340 18.20 16.13 6.78
N HIS A 341 19.03 15.09 6.90
CA HIS A 341 20.22 14.89 6.06
C HIS A 341 19.89 14.29 4.69
N TRP A 342 18.67 13.82 4.48
CA TRP A 342 18.24 13.30 3.19
C TRP A 342 17.69 14.39 2.28
N PRO A 343 17.86 14.28 0.96
CA PRO A 343 17.29 15.23 0.01
C PRO A 343 15.77 15.29 0.16
N LEU A 344 15.19 16.50 0.11
CA LEU A 344 13.76 16.71 0.29
C LEU A 344 12.90 15.88 -0.68
N GLU A 345 13.39 15.67 -1.91
CA GLU A 345 12.68 14.96 -2.97
C GLU A 345 12.53 13.45 -2.71
N SER A 346 13.38 12.89 -1.84
CA SER A 346 13.42 11.46 -1.51
C SER A 346 13.25 11.17 -0.03
N ARG A 347 13.01 12.21 0.76
CA ARG A 347 12.90 12.07 2.20
C ARG A 347 11.68 11.25 2.58
N MET A 348 11.95 10.08 3.14
CA MET A 348 10.93 9.15 3.63
C MET A 348 10.47 9.54 5.03
N GLU A 349 9.20 9.37 5.27
CA GLU A 349 8.56 9.60 6.58
C GLU A 349 7.24 8.83 6.67
N SER A 350 6.71 8.65 7.87
CA SER A 350 5.33 8.20 8.05
C SER A 350 4.38 9.29 7.55
N VAL A 351 3.83 9.11 6.35
CA VAL A 351 2.92 10.07 5.73
C VAL A 351 1.52 10.01 6.32
N ALA A 352 1.17 8.88 6.93
CA ALA A 352 -0.09 8.70 7.66
C ALA A 352 0.00 7.52 8.64
N GLY A 353 -0.68 7.62 9.77
CA GLY A 353 -1.07 6.48 10.63
C GLY A 353 -2.55 6.19 10.49
N VAL A 354 -2.92 4.92 10.42
CA VAL A 354 -4.32 4.46 10.28
C VAL A 354 -4.61 3.39 11.32
N ILE A 355 -5.74 3.50 12.00
CA ILE A 355 -6.26 2.46 12.91
C ILE A 355 -7.72 2.20 12.52
N ILE A 356 -8.09 0.95 12.37
CA ILE A 356 -9.43 0.51 11.97
C ILE A 356 -9.97 -0.48 12.98
N ASN A 357 -11.20 -0.24 13.44
CA ASN A 357 -11.99 -1.20 14.18
C ASN A 357 -13.02 -1.83 13.25
N THR A 358 -12.93 -3.14 13.06
CA THR A 358 -13.78 -3.85 12.08
C THR A 358 -15.22 -4.01 12.56
N HIS A 359 -15.47 -4.10 13.87
CA HIS A 359 -16.80 -4.28 14.44
C HIS A 359 -17.61 -2.99 14.39
N THR A 360 -17.02 -1.87 14.86
CA THR A 360 -17.68 -0.56 14.86
C THR A 360 -17.60 0.14 13.52
N ARG A 361 -16.74 -0.34 12.61
CA ARG A 361 -16.46 0.25 11.29
C ARG A 361 -15.94 1.69 11.41
N GLN A 362 -15.18 1.94 12.47
CA GLN A 362 -14.54 3.23 12.73
C GLN A 362 -13.10 3.22 12.21
N MET A 363 -12.66 4.36 11.70
CA MET A 363 -11.29 4.58 11.24
C MET A 363 -10.74 5.84 11.89
N TRP A 364 -9.55 5.73 12.49
CA TRP A 364 -8.79 6.87 13.02
C TRP A 364 -7.57 7.10 12.14
N ILE A 365 -7.30 8.36 11.84
CA ILE A 365 -6.21 8.77 10.97
C ILE A 365 -5.36 9.84 11.67
N ALA A 366 -4.04 9.63 11.67
CA ALA A 366 -3.05 10.65 11.91
C ALA A 366 -2.58 11.16 10.53
N PRO A 367 -2.90 12.41 10.12
CA PRO A 367 -2.66 12.90 8.77
C PRO A 367 -1.26 13.49 8.57
N ASP A 368 -0.32 13.06 9.36
CA ASP A 368 1.11 13.44 9.37
C ASP A 368 1.89 12.33 10.09
N VAL A 369 3.16 12.56 10.41
CA VAL A 369 3.96 11.70 11.28
C VAL A 369 3.20 11.46 12.59
N PRO A 370 2.80 10.23 12.93
CA PRO A 370 1.87 9.95 14.04
C PRO A 370 2.33 10.42 15.42
N SER A 371 3.64 10.56 15.63
CA SER A 371 4.18 11.12 16.89
C SER A 371 3.93 12.62 17.03
N ARG A 372 3.67 13.33 15.93
CA ARG A 372 3.53 14.80 15.89
C ARG A 372 2.09 15.30 15.91
N VAL A 373 1.14 14.41 15.59
CA VAL A 373 -0.26 14.79 15.45
C VAL A 373 -1.18 13.82 16.20
N ALA A 374 -2.39 14.28 16.50
CA ALA A 374 -3.41 13.40 17.08
C ALA A 374 -4.06 12.53 16.02
N PHE A 375 -4.44 11.31 16.41
CA PHE A 375 -5.38 10.50 15.64
C PHE A 375 -6.78 11.11 15.78
N SER A 376 -7.44 11.29 14.66
CA SER A 376 -8.83 11.78 14.62
C SER A 376 -9.72 10.75 13.95
N GLU A 377 -10.89 10.51 14.53
CA GLU A 377 -11.89 9.62 13.94
C GLU A 377 -12.42 10.21 12.64
N LEU A 378 -12.49 9.39 11.62
CA LEU A 378 -13.11 9.72 10.34
C LEU A 378 -14.63 9.67 10.48
N ARG A 379 -15.28 10.79 10.31
CA ARG A 379 -16.74 10.93 10.35
C ARG A 379 -17.37 10.83 8.96
#